data_b39e226057159a0f931c1fe468df231b
#
_entry.id   b39e226057159a0f931c1fe468df231b
#
_cell.length_a   1.000
_cell.length_b   1.000
_cell.length_c   1.000
_cell.angle_alpha   90.00
_cell.angle_beta   90.00
_cell.angle_gamma   90.00
#
_symmetry.space_group_name_H-M   'P 1'
#
loop_
_entity.id
_entity.type
_entity.pdbx_description
1 polymer ?
#
loop_
_entity_poly.entity_id
_entity_poly.type
_entity_poly.pdbx_seq_one_letter_code
_entity_poly.pdbx_strand_id
1 'polypeptide(L)'
;MKRIKDKIFSIALIFIVLFVFNSKVIANGLYIGTSTVDITPELPVALDGQMHLRIAEKIETPLEANIVVIESRSNSEKNEVVIFISCDLVAIPLEIIESVKLEVKKIAPEIDVNNIVMNATHTHTGPVVRFGLYAIPKIGVTQIKDYHTFFSKKTAKAVKEAWDSRKPGSVTWGLGFARIGHNRRATYIDNSAKMYGQTDIPEFQSIEGSEDQNVQTLFFWNQKGDLIATAINVACPSQEVEHKTVINADYWHPLRQKLRKRFNPQLSVLGWIGASGDQSPHLMYGKAADERMRKLREIDRLDEISRRILSAVEDTYEVVQTERQNYVPIIHRIEEVTLPMRIVTNSEYESSKKEILKIETQLKEDPKAIEQLFRRLNSFEGDVIKRYEKQKNNLPIYKTQIHVVKIGDIVICTNPFELFTEYGIAMQARSKALQTFVIQLSGPGTYLPTEKAVKGGHYSAIIQSTLVGPDGGQLLVDETVDFINELF
;
A
#
# COMPACT_ATOMS: atom_id res chain seq x y z
N MET A 1 12.65 30.08 71.36
CA MET A 1 12.90 30.53 70.00
C MET A 1 13.76 29.50 69.15
N LYS A 2 14.78 28.85 69.70
CA LYS A 2 15.59 27.87 68.96
C LYS A 2 14.79 26.64 68.47
N ARG A 3 13.92 26.04 69.29
CA ARG A 3 13.08 24.84 68.92
C ARG A 3 12.03 25.09 67.85
N ILE A 4 11.58 26.32 67.61
CA ILE A 4 10.61 26.63 66.55
C ILE A 4 11.33 26.77 65.19
N LYS A 5 12.58 27.30 65.18
CA LYS A 5 13.37 27.42 63.95
C LYS A 5 13.78 26.05 63.40
N ASP A 6 14.11 25.08 64.26
CA ASP A 6 14.49 23.73 63.81
C ASP A 6 13.33 22.93 63.25
N LYS A 7 12.09 23.15 63.78
CA LYS A 7 10.87 22.53 63.19
C LYS A 7 10.48 23.14 61.83
N ILE A 8 10.64 24.45 61.65
CA ILE A 8 10.34 25.11 60.38
C ILE A 8 11.38 24.69 59.33
N PHE A 9 12.64 24.52 59.68
CA PHE A 9 13.71 24.06 58.78
C PHE A 9 13.48 22.59 58.36
N SER A 10 13.04 21.71 59.26
CA SER A 10 12.73 20.31 58.95
C SER A 10 11.49 20.18 58.07
N ILE A 11 10.43 21.01 58.25
CA ILE A 11 9.25 21.01 57.41
C ILE A 11 9.56 21.57 56.02
N ALA A 12 10.40 22.59 55.88
CA ALA A 12 10.85 23.13 54.60
C ALA A 12 11.70 22.12 53.82
N LEU A 13 12.57 21.34 54.51
CA LEU A 13 13.37 20.31 53.90
C LEU A 13 12.52 19.11 53.38
N ILE A 14 11.46 18.74 54.11
CA ILE A 14 10.51 17.69 53.70
C ILE A 14 9.70 18.16 52.47
N PHE A 15 9.31 19.43 52.40
CA PHE A 15 8.62 19.97 51.20
C PHE A 15 9.55 20.09 50.00
N ILE A 16 10.83 20.40 50.17
CA ILE A 16 11.80 20.44 49.06
C ILE A 16 12.12 19.02 48.56
N VAL A 17 12.19 18.02 49.44
CA VAL A 17 12.40 16.61 49.05
C VAL A 17 11.16 16.03 48.34
N LEU A 18 9.95 16.47 48.67
CA LEU A 18 8.72 16.07 47.98
C LEU A 18 8.54 16.74 46.59
N PHE A 19 9.20 17.87 46.32
CA PHE A 19 9.12 18.56 45.06
C PHE A 19 10.18 18.08 44.02
N VAL A 20 11.20 17.37 44.45
CA VAL A 20 12.29 16.89 43.56
C VAL A 20 12.00 15.49 42.97
N PHE A 21 10.97 14.78 43.43
CA PHE A 21 10.65 13.42 42.93
C PHE A 21 9.44 13.30 41.99
N ASN A 22 9.04 14.41 41.35
CA ASN A 22 8.09 14.34 40.25
C ASN A 22 8.77 14.42 38.83
N SER A 23 10.02 13.98 38.72
CA SER A 23 10.50 13.55 37.42
C SER A 23 9.71 12.29 37.10
N LYS A 24 8.70 12.39 36.22
CA LYS A 24 8.08 11.23 35.59
C LYS A 24 9.24 10.44 34.95
N VAL A 25 9.68 9.39 35.63
CA VAL A 25 10.49 8.36 34.97
C VAL A 25 9.62 7.86 33.83
N ILE A 26 9.89 8.32 32.63
CA ILE A 26 9.26 7.78 31.42
C ILE A 26 9.79 6.35 31.33
N ALA A 27 8.99 5.38 31.75
CA ALA A 27 9.38 3.99 31.57
C ALA A 27 9.57 3.73 30.06
N ASN A 28 10.64 3.07 29.70
CA ASN A 28 10.81 2.56 28.34
C ASN A 28 9.55 1.79 27.95
N GLY A 29 9.01 2.05 26.77
CA GLY A 29 7.76 1.41 26.36
C GLY A 29 7.31 1.78 24.97
N LEU A 30 6.49 0.93 24.44
CA LEU A 30 5.81 1.14 23.16
C LEU A 30 4.46 1.78 23.42
N TYR A 31 4.16 2.87 22.71
CA TYR A 31 2.87 3.57 22.75
C TYR A 31 2.19 3.44 21.40
N ILE A 32 0.95 2.98 21.41
CA ILE A 32 0.19 2.65 20.19
C ILE A 32 -1.13 3.40 20.23
N GLY A 33 -1.45 4.07 19.12
CA GLY A 33 -2.75 4.68 18.88
C GLY A 33 -3.30 4.25 17.52
N THR A 34 -4.60 4.09 17.43
CA THR A 34 -5.28 3.58 16.24
C THR A 34 -6.51 4.40 15.91
N SER A 35 -6.81 4.49 14.62
CA SER A 35 -8.08 5.07 14.13
C SER A 35 -8.46 4.41 12.82
N THR A 36 -9.76 4.36 12.55
CA THR A 36 -10.30 3.95 11.25
C THR A 36 -11.32 4.99 10.81
N VAL A 37 -11.23 5.44 9.57
CA VAL A 37 -12.13 6.45 9.03
C VAL A 37 -12.72 6.01 7.70
N ASP A 38 -14.01 6.30 7.50
CA ASP A 38 -14.71 6.13 6.24
C ASP A 38 -14.27 7.21 5.25
N ILE A 39 -13.69 6.78 4.12
CA ILE A 39 -13.23 7.59 2.99
C ILE A 39 -14.09 7.41 1.74
N THR A 40 -15.27 6.82 1.88
CA THR A 40 -16.21 6.59 0.78
C THR A 40 -16.61 7.93 0.15
N PRO A 41 -16.49 8.08 -1.20
CA PRO A 41 -16.83 9.33 -1.90
C PRO A 41 -18.33 9.57 -1.95
N GLU A 42 -18.72 10.83 -2.20
CA GLU A 42 -20.07 11.16 -2.65
C GLU A 42 -20.30 10.64 -4.09
N LEU A 43 -21.51 10.19 -4.37
CA LEU A 43 -21.92 9.67 -5.68
C LEU A 43 -22.70 10.73 -6.49
N PRO A 44 -22.66 10.64 -7.83
CA PRO A 44 -21.84 9.74 -8.67
C PRO A 44 -20.36 10.08 -8.65
N VAL A 45 -19.48 9.09 -8.84
CA VAL A 45 -18.02 9.29 -8.83
C VAL A 45 -17.33 8.43 -9.89
N ALA A 46 -16.28 8.98 -10.53
CA ALA A 46 -15.45 8.24 -11.46
C ALA A 46 -14.56 7.22 -10.73
N LEU A 47 -14.50 5.98 -11.24
CA LEU A 47 -13.67 4.89 -10.71
C LEU A 47 -12.32 4.80 -11.42
N ASP A 48 -11.27 4.54 -10.65
CA ASP A 48 -9.93 4.24 -11.15
C ASP A 48 -9.74 2.73 -11.45
N GLY A 49 -8.59 2.39 -12.06
CA GLY A 49 -8.11 1.02 -12.26
C GLY A 49 -8.28 0.47 -13.66
N GLN A 50 -9.29 0.86 -14.45
CA GLN A 50 -9.51 0.38 -15.81
C GLN A 50 -9.01 1.36 -16.88
N MET A 51 -8.84 0.90 -18.12
CA MET A 51 -8.38 1.74 -19.23
C MET A 51 -9.46 2.71 -19.74
N HIS A 52 -10.72 2.53 -19.36
CA HIS A 52 -11.86 3.35 -19.73
C HIS A 52 -12.53 3.97 -18.50
N LEU A 53 -13.23 5.07 -18.70
CA LEU A 53 -14.03 5.72 -17.66
C LEU A 53 -15.18 4.82 -17.19
N ARG A 54 -15.32 4.69 -15.88
CA ARG A 54 -16.49 4.10 -15.22
C ARG A 54 -17.02 5.10 -14.19
N ILE A 55 -18.31 5.26 -14.07
CA ILE A 55 -18.93 6.14 -13.08
C ILE A 55 -19.81 5.30 -12.16
N ALA A 56 -19.46 5.26 -10.89
CA ALA A 56 -20.25 4.57 -9.87
C ALA A 56 -21.39 5.43 -9.38
N GLU A 57 -22.59 4.82 -9.34
CA GLU A 57 -23.83 5.40 -8.80
C GLU A 57 -24.30 4.62 -7.56
N LYS A 58 -23.52 3.62 -7.12
CA LYS A 58 -23.87 2.76 -5.98
C LYS A 58 -22.64 2.43 -5.15
N ILE A 59 -22.85 2.33 -3.84
CA ILE A 59 -21.88 1.80 -2.87
C ILE A 59 -22.33 0.39 -2.49
N GLU A 60 -21.48 -0.61 -2.74
CA GLU A 60 -21.67 -1.98 -2.25
C GLU A 60 -21.01 -2.17 -0.89
N THR A 61 -19.80 -1.63 -0.71
CA THR A 61 -19.09 -1.63 0.57
C THR A 61 -18.42 -0.28 0.80
N PRO A 62 -18.31 0.20 2.05
CA PRO A 62 -17.55 1.40 2.34
C PRO A 62 -16.06 1.20 2.05
N LEU A 63 -15.36 2.32 1.79
CA LEU A 63 -13.91 2.39 1.71
C LEU A 63 -13.35 2.94 3.03
N GLU A 64 -12.26 2.36 3.50
CA GLU A 64 -11.64 2.75 4.76
C GLU A 64 -10.20 3.28 4.56
N ALA A 65 -9.81 4.24 5.42
CA ALA A 65 -8.42 4.49 5.76
C ALA A 65 -8.19 4.02 7.20
N ASN A 66 -7.24 3.12 7.39
CA ASN A 66 -6.87 2.56 8.68
C ASN A 66 -5.51 3.10 9.10
N ILE A 67 -5.40 3.65 10.33
CA ILE A 67 -4.23 4.34 10.84
C ILE A 67 -3.70 3.64 12.08
N VAL A 68 -2.38 3.47 12.14
CA VAL A 68 -1.65 3.06 13.35
C VAL A 68 -0.50 4.02 13.57
N VAL A 69 -0.43 4.62 14.76
CA VAL A 69 0.70 5.38 15.26
C VAL A 69 1.46 4.53 16.26
N ILE A 70 2.75 4.35 16.03
CA ILE A 70 3.65 3.59 16.90
C ILE A 70 4.74 4.54 17.37
N GLU A 71 4.91 4.67 18.70
CA GLU A 71 5.96 5.47 19.31
C GLU A 71 6.77 4.60 20.27
N SER A 72 8.06 4.51 20.06
CA SER A 72 9.01 3.91 21.00
C SER A 72 9.58 5.01 21.89
N ARG A 73 9.35 4.90 23.20
CA ARG A 73 9.89 5.81 24.21
C ARG A 73 11.01 5.16 24.98
N SER A 74 12.14 5.87 25.07
CA SER A 74 13.31 5.45 25.82
C SER A 74 13.80 6.57 26.73
N ASN A 75 14.35 6.22 27.89
CA ASN A 75 14.99 7.19 28.81
C ASN A 75 16.34 7.68 28.27
N SER A 76 16.97 6.96 27.38
CA SER A 76 18.34 7.20 26.91
C SER A 76 18.43 7.67 25.44
N GLU A 77 17.33 7.58 24.68
CA GLU A 77 17.30 7.86 23.26
C GLU A 77 16.13 8.79 22.90
N LYS A 78 16.22 9.43 21.74
CA LYS A 78 15.10 10.19 21.18
C LYS A 78 13.91 9.26 20.94
N ASN A 79 12.71 9.71 21.29
CA ASN A 79 11.49 8.98 20.96
C ASN A 79 11.35 8.90 19.43
N GLU A 80 11.19 7.69 18.92
CA GLU A 80 10.96 7.47 17.50
C GLU A 80 9.47 7.13 17.25
N VAL A 81 8.94 7.70 16.18
CA VAL A 81 7.53 7.56 15.79
C VAL A 81 7.41 7.18 14.33
N VAL A 82 6.48 6.29 14.03
CA VAL A 82 6.01 6.02 12.67
C VAL A 82 4.48 6.00 12.62
N ILE A 83 3.92 6.50 11.53
CA ILE A 83 2.47 6.59 11.30
C ILE A 83 2.17 5.87 9.99
N PHE A 84 1.52 4.71 10.08
CA PHE A 84 1.08 3.96 8.91
C PHE A 84 -0.38 4.29 8.58
N ILE A 85 -0.65 4.56 7.30
CA ILE A 85 -2.00 4.85 6.77
C ILE A 85 -2.22 3.94 5.56
N SER A 86 -3.13 2.98 5.70
CA SER A 86 -3.55 2.10 4.61
C SER A 86 -4.93 2.52 4.08
N CYS A 87 -5.04 2.79 2.77
CA CYS A 87 -6.21 3.38 2.15
C CYS A 87 -6.81 2.48 1.06
N ASP A 88 -8.14 2.36 1.02
CA ASP A 88 -8.85 1.68 -0.06
C ASP A 88 -8.94 2.56 -1.31
N LEU A 89 -7.80 2.71 -1.98
CA LEU A 89 -7.60 3.43 -3.23
C LEU A 89 -6.81 2.55 -4.20
N VAL A 90 -6.80 2.88 -5.49
CA VAL A 90 -5.95 2.21 -6.49
C VAL A 90 -4.47 2.56 -6.28
N ALA A 91 -4.17 3.82 -5.99
CA ALA A 91 -2.82 4.34 -5.86
C ALA A 91 -2.80 5.54 -4.91
N ILE A 92 -1.62 5.88 -4.43
CA ILE A 92 -1.38 7.08 -3.60
C ILE A 92 -0.50 8.05 -4.40
N PRO A 93 -1.07 8.97 -5.19
CA PRO A 93 -0.30 9.99 -5.89
C PRO A 93 0.30 11.01 -4.91
N LEU A 94 1.36 11.70 -5.34
CA LEU A 94 2.08 12.66 -4.50
C LEU A 94 1.15 13.77 -3.96
N GLU A 95 0.21 14.22 -4.77
CA GLU A 95 -0.76 15.25 -4.41
C GLU A 95 -1.64 14.85 -3.22
N ILE A 96 -1.99 13.56 -3.10
CA ILE A 96 -2.71 13.02 -1.94
C ILE A 96 -1.82 13.03 -0.70
N ILE A 97 -0.58 12.55 -0.81
CA ILE A 97 0.39 12.52 0.29
C ILE A 97 0.59 13.94 0.84
N GLU A 98 0.89 14.90 -0.04
CA GLU A 98 1.13 16.29 0.33
C GLU A 98 -0.11 16.97 0.92
N SER A 99 -1.30 16.71 0.37
CA SER A 99 -2.56 17.20 0.92
C SER A 99 -2.82 16.69 2.35
N VAL A 100 -2.62 15.40 2.60
CA VAL A 100 -2.78 14.82 3.94
C VAL A 100 -1.76 15.43 4.91
N LYS A 101 -0.49 15.47 4.53
CA LYS A 101 0.60 16.07 5.33
C LYS A 101 0.29 17.54 5.68
N LEU A 102 -0.22 18.31 4.71
CA LEU A 102 -0.61 19.71 4.91
C LEU A 102 -1.77 19.84 5.91
N GLU A 103 -2.82 19.02 5.76
CA GLU A 103 -3.96 19.05 6.69
C GLU A 103 -3.56 18.58 8.10
N VAL A 104 -2.67 17.57 8.23
CA VAL A 104 -2.12 17.15 9.53
C VAL A 104 -1.36 18.29 10.20
N LYS A 105 -0.46 18.98 9.48
CA LYS A 105 0.28 20.14 10.01
C LYS A 105 -0.64 21.26 10.52
N LYS A 106 -1.80 21.47 9.90
CA LYS A 106 -2.78 22.49 10.32
C LYS A 106 -3.45 22.16 11.64
N ILE A 107 -3.78 20.91 11.91
CA ILE A 107 -4.60 20.51 13.05
C ILE A 107 -3.80 19.83 14.17
N ALA A 108 -2.57 19.41 13.90
CA ALA A 108 -1.65 18.75 14.83
C ALA A 108 -0.19 19.10 14.47
N PRO A 109 0.23 20.38 14.70
CA PRO A 109 1.55 20.85 14.31
C PRO A 109 2.71 20.16 15.05
N GLU A 110 2.43 19.47 16.14
CA GLU A 110 3.38 18.64 16.90
C GLU A 110 3.76 17.33 16.20
N ILE A 111 3.01 16.92 15.18
CA ILE A 111 3.28 15.71 14.41
C ILE A 111 4.33 16.01 13.33
N ASP A 112 5.47 15.31 13.36
CA ASP A 112 6.38 15.31 12.20
C ASP A 112 5.74 14.50 11.07
N VAL A 113 5.28 15.21 10.04
CA VAL A 113 4.58 14.61 8.89
C VAL A 113 5.50 13.73 8.01
N ASN A 114 6.81 13.80 8.19
CA ASN A 114 7.75 12.91 7.51
C ASN A 114 7.64 11.47 8.04
N ASN A 115 7.14 11.31 9.27
CA ASN A 115 6.88 10.00 9.85
C ASN A 115 5.64 9.29 9.27
N ILE A 116 4.91 9.92 8.35
CA ILE A 116 3.72 9.36 7.71
C ILE A 116 4.12 8.49 6.53
N VAL A 117 3.72 7.23 6.58
CA VAL A 117 3.85 6.21 5.53
C VAL A 117 2.45 5.86 5.03
N MET A 118 2.17 6.11 3.75
CA MET A 118 0.86 5.84 3.15
C MET A 118 0.97 4.76 2.09
N ASN A 119 -0.02 3.87 2.01
CA ASN A 119 -0.15 2.90 0.93
C ASN A 119 -1.60 2.71 0.48
N ALA A 120 -1.78 2.24 -0.75
CA ALA A 120 -3.07 1.82 -1.29
C ALA A 120 -3.27 0.30 -1.15
N THR A 121 -4.53 -0.14 -0.97
CA THR A 121 -4.93 -1.55 -1.08
C THR A 121 -5.12 -2.00 -2.53
N HIS A 122 -5.04 -1.07 -3.48
CA HIS A 122 -5.19 -1.25 -4.91
C HIS A 122 -6.60 -1.69 -5.36
N THR A 123 -7.65 -1.26 -4.65
CA THR A 123 -9.01 -1.56 -5.10
C THR A 123 -9.35 -0.82 -6.40
N HIS A 124 -9.69 -1.58 -7.47
CA HIS A 124 -10.06 -1.03 -8.77
C HIS A 124 -11.52 -0.52 -8.82
N THR A 125 -12.19 -0.47 -7.69
CA THR A 125 -13.53 0.08 -7.49
C THR A 125 -13.55 1.23 -6.48
N GLY A 126 -12.40 1.89 -6.30
CA GLY A 126 -12.24 3.14 -5.60
C GLY A 126 -12.31 4.37 -6.53
N PRO A 127 -12.47 5.59 -5.97
CA PRO A 127 -12.56 6.82 -6.75
C PRO A 127 -11.24 7.18 -7.44
N VAL A 128 -11.34 7.91 -8.56
CA VAL A 128 -10.16 8.48 -9.23
C VAL A 128 -9.53 9.54 -8.35
N VAL A 129 -8.23 9.37 -8.06
CA VAL A 129 -7.42 10.34 -7.31
C VAL A 129 -6.27 10.93 -8.14
N ARG A 130 -6.07 10.46 -9.37
CA ARG A 130 -5.00 10.87 -10.28
C ARG A 130 -5.56 11.78 -11.37
N PHE A 131 -5.02 12.97 -11.50
CA PHE A 131 -5.45 13.92 -12.53
C PHE A 131 -5.05 13.45 -13.94
N GLY A 132 -5.88 13.79 -14.94
CA GLY A 132 -5.57 13.58 -16.36
C GLY A 132 -5.68 12.15 -16.88
N LEU A 133 -6.20 11.21 -16.08
CA LEU A 133 -6.38 9.82 -16.54
C LEU A 133 -7.66 9.61 -17.35
N TYR A 134 -8.73 10.34 -17.04
CA TYR A 134 -10.05 10.15 -17.65
C TYR A 134 -10.70 11.47 -18.02
N ALA A 135 -11.56 11.45 -19.03
CA ALA A 135 -12.42 12.57 -19.42
C ALA A 135 -13.67 12.60 -18.52
N ILE A 136 -13.47 12.96 -17.23
CA ILE A 136 -14.56 13.00 -16.25
C ILE A 136 -15.54 14.13 -16.59
N PRO A 137 -16.85 13.90 -16.64
CA PRO A 137 -17.87 14.93 -16.83
C PRO A 137 -17.75 16.05 -15.77
N LYS A 138 -17.84 17.30 -16.19
CA LYS A 138 -17.69 18.46 -15.29
C LYS A 138 -18.89 18.69 -14.37
N ILE A 139 -20.06 18.12 -14.73
CA ILE A 139 -21.34 18.32 -14.03
C ILE A 139 -21.92 16.95 -13.70
N GLY A 140 -22.50 16.81 -12.50
CA GLY A 140 -23.19 15.61 -12.07
C GLY A 140 -22.28 14.45 -11.62
N VAL A 141 -20.95 14.70 -11.49
CA VAL A 141 -19.98 13.69 -11.01
C VAL A 141 -19.02 14.38 -10.04
N THR A 142 -18.75 13.75 -8.92
CA THR A 142 -17.80 14.23 -7.92
C THR A 142 -16.42 14.44 -8.58
N GLN A 143 -15.86 15.65 -8.45
CA GLN A 143 -14.59 16.01 -9.07
C GLN A 143 -13.41 15.49 -8.20
N ILE A 144 -12.29 15.18 -8.85
CA ILE A 144 -11.07 14.71 -8.17
C ILE A 144 -10.64 15.66 -7.05
N LYS A 145 -10.68 16.98 -7.30
CA LYS A 145 -10.27 18.00 -6.33
C LYS A 145 -11.17 18.02 -5.08
N ASP A 146 -12.46 17.79 -5.25
CA ASP A 146 -13.42 17.75 -4.15
C ASP A 146 -13.19 16.51 -3.29
N TYR A 147 -12.99 15.36 -3.94
CA TYR A 147 -12.62 14.14 -3.23
C TYR A 147 -11.26 14.26 -2.51
N HIS A 148 -10.23 14.85 -3.13
CA HIS A 148 -8.94 15.12 -2.47
C HIS A 148 -9.13 15.95 -1.19
N THR A 149 -9.95 17.00 -1.24
CA THR A 149 -10.25 17.85 -0.08
C THR A 149 -10.98 17.10 1.02
N PHE A 150 -11.96 16.28 0.66
CA PHE A 150 -12.69 15.42 1.59
C PHE A 150 -11.75 14.39 2.22
N PHE A 151 -11.01 13.64 1.39
CA PHE A 151 -10.10 12.59 1.82
C PHE A 151 -9.01 13.11 2.76
N SER A 152 -8.33 14.20 2.39
CA SER A 152 -7.21 14.72 3.18
C SER A 152 -7.65 15.24 4.55
N LYS A 153 -8.79 15.94 4.63
CA LYS A 153 -9.34 16.40 5.91
C LYS A 153 -9.77 15.23 6.81
N LYS A 154 -10.46 14.24 6.24
CA LYS A 154 -10.91 13.06 7.00
C LYS A 154 -9.72 12.26 7.53
N THR A 155 -8.74 11.99 6.66
CA THR A 155 -7.54 11.24 7.01
C THR A 155 -6.69 11.98 8.03
N ALA A 156 -6.48 13.29 7.88
CA ALA A 156 -5.74 14.10 8.84
C ALA A 156 -6.39 14.08 10.23
N LYS A 157 -7.72 14.19 10.31
CA LYS A 157 -8.46 14.07 11.57
C LYS A 157 -8.24 12.69 12.21
N ALA A 158 -8.31 11.61 11.43
CA ALA A 158 -8.06 10.26 11.91
C ALA A 158 -6.60 10.06 12.37
N VAL A 159 -5.61 10.67 11.69
CA VAL A 159 -4.22 10.70 12.18
C VAL A 159 -4.11 11.36 13.53
N LYS A 160 -4.78 12.51 13.71
CA LYS A 160 -4.79 13.20 15.03
C LYS A 160 -5.48 12.36 16.11
N GLU A 161 -6.60 11.72 15.81
CA GLU A 161 -7.29 10.79 16.73
C GLU A 161 -6.40 9.63 17.15
N ALA A 162 -5.70 8.99 16.20
CA ALA A 162 -4.74 7.93 16.48
C ALA A 162 -3.56 8.46 17.32
N TRP A 163 -3.05 9.66 16.99
CA TRP A 163 -1.98 10.31 17.74
C TRP A 163 -2.39 10.59 19.20
N ASP A 164 -3.53 11.19 19.43
CA ASP A 164 -4.04 11.53 20.77
C ASP A 164 -4.40 10.30 21.60
N SER A 165 -4.82 9.20 20.96
CA SER A 165 -5.23 7.97 21.62
C SER A 165 -4.08 7.05 22.03
N ARG A 166 -2.80 7.39 21.73
CA ARG A 166 -1.64 6.56 22.06
C ARG A 166 -1.59 6.21 23.56
N LYS A 167 -1.50 4.92 23.82
CA LYS A 167 -1.36 4.36 25.17
C LYS A 167 -0.29 3.28 25.15
N PRO A 168 0.30 2.95 26.30
CA PRO A 168 1.21 1.82 26.39
C PRO A 168 0.57 0.56 25.82
N GLY A 169 1.35 -0.16 25.02
CA GLY A 169 0.92 -1.35 24.32
C GLY A 169 2.09 -2.27 24.02
N SER A 170 1.86 -3.26 23.19
CA SER A 170 2.86 -4.22 22.74
C SER A 170 2.67 -4.58 21.28
N VAL A 171 3.71 -5.12 20.67
CA VAL A 171 3.72 -5.59 19.29
C VAL A 171 4.22 -7.03 19.23
N THR A 172 3.68 -7.79 18.27
CA THR A 172 4.22 -9.07 17.82
C THR A 172 4.12 -9.16 16.30
N TRP A 173 4.82 -10.08 15.72
CA TRP A 173 4.78 -10.37 14.28
C TRP A 173 4.82 -11.86 14.01
N GLY A 174 4.39 -12.23 12.82
CA GLY A 174 4.42 -13.62 12.43
C GLY A 174 4.15 -13.83 10.95
N LEU A 175 4.37 -15.05 10.51
CA LEU A 175 4.27 -15.50 9.14
C LEU A 175 3.30 -16.67 9.02
N GLY A 176 2.25 -16.48 8.24
CA GLY A 176 1.33 -17.51 7.79
C GLY A 176 1.36 -17.65 6.27
N PHE A 177 0.49 -18.49 5.71
CA PHE A 177 0.45 -18.77 4.28
C PHE A 177 -0.98 -18.85 3.75
N ALA A 178 -1.24 -18.18 2.62
CA ALA A 178 -2.52 -18.26 1.94
C ALA A 178 -2.34 -18.10 0.43
N ARG A 179 -2.83 -19.05 -0.34
CA ARG A 179 -2.83 -18.95 -1.79
C ARG A 179 -3.99 -18.09 -2.26
N ILE A 180 -3.72 -16.78 -2.48
CA ILE A 180 -4.71 -15.78 -2.91
C ILE A 180 -4.26 -14.98 -4.14
N GLY A 181 -2.95 -14.67 -4.24
CA GLY A 181 -2.34 -14.07 -5.42
C GLY A 181 -1.86 -15.14 -6.40
N HIS A 182 -2.12 -14.91 -7.68
CA HIS A 182 -1.73 -15.80 -8.77
C HIS A 182 -0.99 -15.00 -9.82
N ASN A 183 0.16 -15.50 -10.29
CA ASN A 183 0.84 -14.86 -11.41
C ASN A 183 -0.07 -14.91 -12.64
N ARG A 184 -0.35 -13.72 -13.22
CA ARG A 184 -1.35 -13.53 -14.27
C ARG A 184 -0.76 -13.48 -15.69
N ARG A 185 0.53 -13.83 -15.84
CA ARG A 185 1.23 -13.80 -17.12
C ARG A 185 1.44 -15.22 -17.63
N ALA A 186 0.73 -15.56 -18.72
CA ALA A 186 0.89 -16.83 -19.43
C ALA A 186 2.00 -16.69 -20.47
N THR A 187 2.89 -17.69 -20.58
CA THR A 187 3.93 -17.77 -21.60
C THR A 187 3.59 -18.80 -22.68
N TYR A 188 4.08 -18.56 -23.88
CA TYR A 188 3.75 -19.35 -25.05
C TYR A 188 5.00 -19.88 -25.76
N ILE A 189 4.82 -20.89 -26.62
CA ILE A 189 5.91 -21.58 -27.36
C ILE A 189 6.71 -20.65 -28.28
N ASP A 190 6.18 -19.49 -28.67
CA ASP A 190 6.83 -18.44 -29.42
C ASP A 190 7.66 -17.47 -28.58
N ASN A 191 7.83 -17.75 -27.28
CA ASN A 191 8.46 -16.92 -26.25
C ASN A 191 7.71 -15.60 -25.95
N SER A 192 6.49 -15.41 -26.43
CA SER A 192 5.64 -14.31 -26.00
C SER A 192 5.03 -14.58 -24.63
N ALA A 193 4.64 -13.50 -23.92
CA ALA A 193 3.84 -13.60 -22.71
C ALA A 193 2.63 -12.68 -22.81
N LYS A 194 1.52 -13.07 -22.15
CA LYS A 194 0.30 -12.25 -22.13
C LYS A 194 -0.29 -12.21 -20.73
N MET A 195 -0.53 -10.99 -20.22
CA MET A 195 -1.31 -10.80 -19.02
C MET A 195 -2.75 -11.30 -19.25
N TYR A 196 -3.25 -12.16 -18.38
CA TYR A 196 -4.51 -12.89 -18.53
C TYR A 196 -4.61 -13.68 -19.85
N GLY A 197 -3.49 -14.16 -20.35
CA GLY A 197 -3.44 -14.96 -21.57
C GLY A 197 -4.17 -16.29 -21.38
N GLN A 198 -4.67 -16.84 -22.48
CA GLN A 198 -5.39 -18.10 -22.51
C GLN A 198 -4.45 -19.27 -22.16
N THR A 199 -4.89 -20.18 -21.27
CA THR A 199 -4.07 -21.30 -20.76
C THR A 199 -4.58 -22.68 -21.21
N ASP A 200 -5.72 -22.75 -21.89
CA ASP A 200 -6.37 -23.96 -22.40
C ASP A 200 -6.17 -24.17 -23.92
N ILE A 201 -5.02 -23.72 -24.43
CA ILE A 201 -4.61 -23.85 -25.84
C ILE A 201 -3.25 -24.56 -25.95
N PRO A 202 -2.99 -25.26 -27.09
CA PRO A 202 -1.74 -26.00 -27.29
C PRO A 202 -0.47 -25.13 -27.22
N GLU A 203 -0.54 -23.85 -27.54
CA GLU A 203 0.56 -22.90 -27.53
C GLU A 203 0.96 -22.46 -26.11
N PHE A 204 0.12 -22.69 -25.10
CA PHE A 204 0.44 -22.37 -23.70
C PHE A 204 1.60 -23.23 -23.20
N GLN A 205 2.64 -22.59 -22.68
CA GLN A 205 3.83 -23.26 -22.17
C GLN A 205 3.85 -23.31 -20.64
N SER A 206 3.71 -22.14 -19.97
CA SER A 206 3.77 -22.04 -18.52
C SER A 206 3.22 -20.73 -18.00
N ILE A 207 3.14 -20.60 -16.67
CA ILE A 207 3.02 -19.31 -15.99
C ILE A 207 4.42 -18.69 -15.87
N GLU A 208 4.54 -17.37 -16.13
CA GLU A 208 5.83 -16.70 -16.30
C GLU A 208 6.66 -16.63 -15.03
N GLY A 209 6.05 -16.31 -13.89
CA GLY A 209 6.74 -15.97 -12.65
C GLY A 209 6.29 -16.73 -11.43
N SER A 210 6.99 -16.48 -10.32
CA SER A 210 6.68 -17.01 -9.02
C SER A 210 5.39 -16.38 -8.43
N GLU A 211 4.80 -17.06 -7.45
CA GLU A 211 3.75 -16.53 -6.57
C GLU A 211 4.35 -16.39 -5.16
N ASP A 212 4.09 -15.28 -4.46
CA ASP A 212 4.38 -15.15 -3.04
C ASP A 212 3.10 -15.40 -2.25
N GLN A 213 3.07 -16.50 -1.51
CA GLN A 213 1.91 -16.97 -0.74
C GLN A 213 2.01 -16.60 0.74
N ASN A 214 3.00 -15.80 1.11
CA ASN A 214 3.18 -15.34 2.48
C ASN A 214 2.03 -14.42 2.91
N VAL A 215 1.57 -14.63 4.14
CA VAL A 215 0.71 -13.70 4.89
C VAL A 215 1.52 -13.22 6.09
N GLN A 216 2.19 -12.09 5.89
CA GLN A 216 2.99 -11.50 6.95
C GLN A 216 2.10 -10.60 7.80
N THR A 217 2.14 -10.74 9.12
CA THR A 217 1.22 -10.05 10.01
C THR A 217 1.96 -9.35 11.15
N LEU A 218 1.61 -8.10 11.40
CA LEU A 218 1.91 -7.37 12.62
C LEU A 218 0.64 -7.29 13.49
N PHE A 219 0.77 -7.57 14.78
CA PHE A 219 -0.29 -7.46 15.76
C PHE A 219 0.05 -6.39 16.79
N PHE A 220 -0.92 -5.53 17.13
CA PHE A 220 -0.78 -4.44 18.07
C PHE A 220 -1.79 -4.60 19.22
N TRP A 221 -1.29 -4.60 20.44
CA TRP A 221 -2.03 -4.93 21.63
C TRP A 221 -2.10 -3.72 22.58
N ASN A 222 -3.20 -3.58 23.28
CA ASN A 222 -3.26 -2.66 24.41
C ASN A 222 -2.71 -3.31 25.69
N GLN A 223 -2.59 -2.54 26.78
CA GLN A 223 -2.10 -3.06 28.08
C GLN A 223 -2.97 -4.15 28.68
N LYS A 224 -4.25 -4.25 28.30
CA LYS A 224 -5.16 -5.29 28.78
C LYS A 224 -4.99 -6.60 28.02
N GLY A 225 -4.22 -6.59 26.95
CA GLY A 225 -4.03 -7.74 26.09
C GLY A 225 -5.09 -7.87 24.99
N ASP A 226 -5.90 -6.84 24.76
CA ASP A 226 -6.81 -6.82 23.61
C ASP A 226 -6.05 -6.44 22.35
N LEU A 227 -6.33 -7.11 21.24
CA LEU A 227 -5.82 -6.76 19.92
C LEU A 227 -6.55 -5.50 19.42
N ILE A 228 -5.80 -4.42 19.18
CA ILE A 228 -6.36 -3.11 18.77
C ILE A 228 -6.11 -2.78 17.31
N ALA A 229 -5.06 -3.34 16.72
CA ALA A 229 -4.80 -3.24 15.29
C ALA A 229 -4.03 -4.45 14.78
N THR A 230 -4.11 -4.68 13.47
CA THR A 230 -3.25 -5.61 12.74
C THR A 230 -2.91 -5.03 11.37
N ALA A 231 -1.66 -5.22 10.94
CA ALA A 231 -1.26 -4.96 9.56
C ALA A 231 -1.00 -6.31 8.89
N ILE A 232 -1.60 -6.51 7.71
CA ILE A 232 -1.54 -7.77 6.97
C ILE A 232 -0.93 -7.47 5.61
N ASN A 233 0.24 -8.05 5.33
CA ASN A 233 0.96 -7.91 4.08
C ASN A 233 0.80 -9.17 3.22
N VAL A 234 0.25 -9.00 2.03
CA VAL A 234 -0.02 -10.07 1.07
C VAL A 234 0.33 -9.63 -0.35
N ALA A 235 0.95 -10.49 -1.13
CA ALA A 235 1.29 -10.21 -2.53
C ALA A 235 0.09 -10.47 -3.45
N CYS A 236 -1.00 -9.74 -3.22
CA CYS A 236 -2.24 -9.84 -4.00
C CYS A 236 -2.95 -8.50 -4.06
N PRO A 237 -3.10 -7.88 -5.26
CA PRO A 237 -3.85 -6.64 -5.40
C PRO A 237 -5.36 -6.86 -5.24
N SER A 238 -6.10 -5.85 -4.80
CA SER A 238 -7.55 -5.91 -4.60
C SER A 238 -8.30 -5.72 -5.92
N GLN A 239 -8.32 -6.76 -6.74
CA GLN A 239 -8.83 -6.71 -8.13
C GLN A 239 -9.87 -7.78 -8.46
N GLU A 240 -10.43 -8.49 -7.47
CA GLU A 240 -11.38 -9.57 -7.75
C GLU A 240 -12.67 -9.05 -8.39
N VAL A 241 -13.14 -7.86 -7.99
CA VAL A 241 -14.34 -7.22 -8.53
C VAL A 241 -14.03 -6.00 -9.41
N GLU A 242 -12.85 -5.95 -10.01
CA GLU A 242 -12.36 -4.81 -10.82
C GLU A 242 -13.26 -4.43 -12.01
N HIS A 243 -14.10 -5.33 -12.48
CA HIS A 243 -15.04 -5.11 -13.60
C HIS A 243 -16.32 -4.38 -13.17
N LYS A 244 -16.64 -4.32 -11.87
CA LYS A 244 -17.87 -3.68 -11.39
C LYS A 244 -17.82 -2.15 -11.51
N THR A 245 -19.00 -1.56 -11.65
CA THR A 245 -19.19 -0.10 -11.70
C THR A 245 -19.88 0.39 -10.42
N VAL A 246 -19.27 0.09 -9.28
CA VAL A 246 -19.74 0.42 -7.93
C VAL A 246 -18.54 0.74 -7.04
N ILE A 247 -18.76 1.41 -5.92
CA ILE A 247 -17.75 1.53 -4.87
C ILE A 247 -17.68 0.23 -4.07
N ASN A 248 -16.47 -0.35 -3.97
CA ASN A 248 -16.23 -1.60 -3.25
C ASN A 248 -14.74 -1.70 -2.80
N ALA A 249 -14.50 -2.08 -1.54
CA ALA A 249 -13.15 -2.30 -0.99
C ALA A 249 -12.59 -3.70 -1.30
N ASP A 250 -13.18 -4.43 -2.25
CA ASP A 250 -12.78 -5.77 -2.65
C ASP A 250 -12.70 -6.74 -1.45
N TYR A 251 -11.81 -7.72 -1.44
CA TYR A 251 -11.70 -8.73 -0.38
C TYR A 251 -11.31 -8.15 1.00
N TRP A 252 -10.81 -6.89 1.06
CA TRP A 252 -10.49 -6.24 2.34
C TRP A 252 -11.74 -5.98 3.18
N HIS A 253 -12.88 -5.64 2.57
CA HIS A 253 -14.11 -5.43 3.34
C HIS A 253 -14.55 -6.70 4.09
N PRO A 254 -14.83 -7.85 3.45
CA PRO A 254 -15.22 -9.06 4.18
C PRO A 254 -14.11 -9.57 5.12
N LEU A 255 -12.83 -9.38 4.81
CA LEU A 255 -11.74 -9.72 5.73
C LEU A 255 -11.81 -8.91 7.02
N ARG A 256 -11.94 -7.57 6.92
CA ARG A 256 -12.08 -6.68 8.08
C ARG A 256 -13.29 -7.04 8.94
N GLN A 257 -14.42 -7.34 8.31
CA GLN A 257 -15.63 -7.79 9.03
C GLN A 257 -15.38 -9.09 9.82
N LYS A 258 -14.73 -10.08 9.21
CA LYS A 258 -14.41 -11.35 9.87
C LYS A 258 -13.41 -11.15 11.03
N LEU A 259 -12.36 -10.35 10.83
CA LEU A 259 -11.36 -10.04 11.87
C LEU A 259 -11.98 -9.26 13.04
N ARG A 260 -12.80 -8.25 12.76
CA ARG A 260 -13.53 -7.49 13.78
C ARG A 260 -14.49 -8.38 14.59
N LYS A 261 -15.19 -9.28 13.94
CA LYS A 261 -16.04 -10.27 14.59
C LYS A 261 -15.24 -11.24 15.47
N ARG A 262 -14.05 -11.63 15.03
CA ARG A 262 -13.22 -12.63 15.71
C ARG A 262 -12.47 -12.06 16.91
N PHE A 263 -11.93 -10.85 16.79
CA PHE A 263 -10.99 -10.30 17.79
C PHE A 263 -11.55 -9.09 18.54
N ASN A 264 -11.91 -8.04 17.83
CA ASN A 264 -12.36 -6.79 18.43
C ASN A 264 -13.19 -6.00 17.41
N PRO A 265 -14.44 -5.61 17.73
CA PRO A 265 -15.29 -4.83 16.81
C PRO A 265 -14.68 -3.51 16.33
N GLN A 266 -13.74 -2.94 17.08
CA GLN A 266 -13.05 -1.68 16.76
C GLN A 266 -11.63 -1.91 16.19
N LEU A 267 -11.31 -3.12 15.77
CA LEU A 267 -10.00 -3.46 15.24
C LEU A 267 -9.67 -2.63 13.99
N SER A 268 -8.56 -1.89 14.04
CA SER A 268 -7.98 -1.26 12.84
C SER A 268 -7.21 -2.32 12.04
N VAL A 269 -7.54 -2.47 10.74
CA VAL A 269 -6.93 -3.48 9.88
C VAL A 269 -6.27 -2.81 8.69
N LEU A 270 -4.95 -2.73 8.71
CA LEU A 270 -4.16 -2.17 7.63
C LEU A 270 -3.91 -3.23 6.56
N GLY A 271 -4.32 -2.95 5.33
CA GLY A 271 -4.03 -3.78 4.17
C GLY A 271 -2.74 -3.31 3.50
N TRP A 272 -1.69 -4.11 3.58
CA TRP A 272 -0.42 -3.86 2.92
C TRP A 272 -0.26 -4.78 1.72
N ILE A 273 -0.19 -4.20 0.52
CA ILE A 273 0.03 -4.98 -0.68
C ILE A 273 1.52 -5.20 -0.86
N GLY A 274 1.94 -6.47 -0.87
CA GLY A 274 3.29 -6.90 -1.19
C GLY A 274 3.61 -6.74 -2.68
N ALA A 275 4.84 -7.04 -3.08
CA ALA A 275 5.24 -7.02 -4.48
C ALA A 275 4.35 -7.98 -5.29
N SER A 276 3.50 -7.43 -6.15
CA SER A 276 2.44 -8.17 -6.86
C SER A 276 2.04 -7.56 -8.20
N GLY A 277 2.93 -6.80 -8.86
CA GLY A 277 2.66 -6.18 -10.16
C GLY A 277 2.32 -7.19 -11.27
N ASP A 278 2.76 -8.42 -11.12
CA ASP A 278 2.46 -9.55 -12.00
C ASP A 278 1.43 -10.54 -11.42
N GLN A 279 0.84 -10.22 -10.26
CA GLN A 279 -0.16 -11.06 -9.60
C GLN A 279 -1.59 -10.52 -9.78
N SER A 280 -2.54 -11.39 -9.49
CA SER A 280 -3.97 -11.09 -9.43
C SER A 280 -4.68 -12.11 -8.54
N PRO A 281 -5.83 -11.78 -7.94
CA PRO A 281 -6.68 -12.77 -7.31
C PRO A 281 -7.31 -13.75 -8.32
N HIS A 282 -7.34 -13.39 -9.61
CA HIS A 282 -7.95 -14.20 -10.66
C HIS A 282 -7.10 -15.42 -11.03
N LEU A 283 -7.71 -16.58 -10.98
CA LEU A 283 -7.06 -17.84 -11.35
C LEU A 283 -6.76 -17.92 -12.85
N MET A 284 -5.56 -18.31 -13.21
CA MET A 284 -5.19 -18.61 -14.60
C MET A 284 -5.56 -20.04 -14.99
N TYR A 285 -5.50 -20.99 -14.05
CA TYR A 285 -5.84 -22.41 -14.22
C TYR A 285 -6.56 -22.94 -12.97
N GLY A 286 -7.13 -24.15 -13.06
CA GLY A 286 -7.86 -24.76 -11.92
C GLY A 286 -9.20 -24.11 -11.57
N LYS A 287 -9.73 -23.24 -12.44
CA LYS A 287 -10.94 -22.43 -12.23
C LYS A 287 -12.17 -23.28 -11.84
N ALA A 288 -12.43 -24.38 -12.56
CA ALA A 288 -13.59 -25.25 -12.32
C ALA A 288 -13.52 -25.94 -10.96
N ALA A 289 -12.31 -26.37 -10.52
CA ALA A 289 -12.11 -26.99 -9.21
C ALA A 289 -12.33 -25.98 -8.07
N ASP A 290 -11.81 -24.76 -8.20
CA ASP A 290 -12.02 -23.68 -7.23
C ASP A 290 -13.49 -23.29 -7.15
N GLU A 291 -14.16 -23.13 -8.29
CA GLU A 291 -15.59 -22.80 -8.35
C GLU A 291 -16.44 -23.90 -7.68
N ARG A 292 -16.13 -25.19 -7.94
CA ARG A 292 -16.81 -26.30 -7.28
C ARG A 292 -16.66 -26.21 -5.76
N MET A 293 -15.44 -25.94 -5.24
CA MET A 293 -15.19 -25.85 -3.80
C MET A 293 -15.93 -24.65 -3.17
N ARG A 294 -16.02 -23.52 -3.85
CA ARG A 294 -16.79 -22.34 -3.38
C ARG A 294 -18.29 -22.64 -3.35
N LYS A 295 -18.83 -23.26 -4.41
CA LYS A 295 -20.25 -23.69 -4.44
C LYS A 295 -20.57 -24.64 -3.29
N LEU A 296 -19.70 -25.61 -2.98
CA LEU A 296 -19.90 -26.52 -1.85
C LEU A 296 -19.82 -25.82 -0.49
N ARG A 297 -19.14 -24.66 -0.38
CA ARG A 297 -19.08 -23.82 0.82
C ARG A 297 -20.18 -22.76 0.85
N GLU A 298 -20.93 -22.58 -0.22
CA GLU A 298 -21.95 -21.53 -0.39
C GLU A 298 -21.39 -20.12 -0.17
N ILE A 299 -20.18 -19.84 -0.70
CA ILE A 299 -19.49 -18.56 -0.60
C ILE A 299 -19.05 -18.03 -1.96
N ASP A 300 -18.91 -16.72 -2.07
CA ASP A 300 -18.38 -16.05 -3.26
C ASP A 300 -16.83 -15.99 -3.26
N ARG A 301 -16.25 -15.32 -4.26
CA ARG A 301 -14.79 -15.19 -4.40
C ARG A 301 -14.19 -14.29 -3.33
N LEU A 302 -14.83 -13.18 -2.99
CA LEU A 302 -14.35 -12.27 -1.95
C LEU A 302 -14.33 -12.96 -0.60
N ASP A 303 -15.35 -13.74 -0.31
CA ASP A 303 -15.46 -14.55 0.90
C ASP A 303 -14.39 -15.65 0.96
N GLU A 304 -14.10 -16.33 -0.15
CA GLU A 304 -13.06 -17.36 -0.19
C GLU A 304 -11.66 -16.76 0.03
N ILE A 305 -11.34 -15.63 -0.63
CA ILE A 305 -10.04 -14.95 -0.45
C ILE A 305 -9.90 -14.50 1.00
N SER A 306 -10.90 -13.79 1.53
CA SER A 306 -10.88 -13.31 2.91
C SER A 306 -10.82 -14.44 3.95
N ARG A 307 -11.46 -15.57 3.70
CA ARG A 307 -11.39 -16.76 4.54
C ARG A 307 -9.97 -17.35 4.60
N ARG A 308 -9.29 -17.44 3.44
CA ARG A 308 -7.91 -17.95 3.37
C ARG A 308 -6.95 -17.05 4.14
N ILE A 309 -7.08 -15.72 3.99
CA ILE A 309 -6.26 -14.77 4.75
C ILE A 309 -6.56 -14.88 6.25
N LEU A 310 -7.86 -14.91 6.63
CA LEU A 310 -8.26 -15.06 8.03
C LEU A 310 -7.65 -16.28 8.67
N SER A 311 -7.73 -17.46 8.02
CA SER A 311 -7.13 -18.70 8.54
C SER A 311 -5.63 -18.55 8.80
N ALA A 312 -4.89 -17.94 7.86
CA ALA A 312 -3.45 -17.71 8.04
C ALA A 312 -3.15 -16.74 9.19
N VAL A 313 -3.99 -15.71 9.37
CA VAL A 313 -3.87 -14.74 10.48
C VAL A 313 -4.20 -15.42 11.83
N GLU A 314 -5.22 -16.26 11.89
CA GLU A 314 -5.59 -16.98 13.11
C GLU A 314 -4.51 -17.98 13.51
N ASP A 315 -4.01 -18.79 12.58
CA ASP A 315 -2.91 -19.74 12.83
C ASP A 315 -1.66 -19.01 13.35
N THR A 316 -1.33 -17.86 12.76
CA THR A 316 -0.20 -17.04 13.21
C THR A 316 -0.46 -16.44 14.59
N TYR A 317 -1.65 -15.89 14.81
CA TYR A 317 -2.04 -15.27 16.08
C TYR A 317 -1.93 -16.25 17.25
N GLU A 318 -2.41 -17.49 17.09
CA GLU A 318 -2.39 -18.52 18.15
C GLU A 318 -0.97 -18.79 18.68
N VAL A 319 0.03 -18.68 17.81
CA VAL A 319 1.43 -18.91 18.19
C VAL A 319 2.04 -17.64 18.80
N VAL A 320 1.93 -16.50 18.12
CA VAL A 320 2.72 -15.30 18.48
C VAL A 320 2.12 -14.47 19.63
N GLN A 321 0.87 -14.71 20.01
CA GLN A 321 0.22 -13.92 21.06
C GLN A 321 0.90 -14.01 22.44
N THR A 322 1.78 -14.99 22.66
CA THR A 322 2.57 -15.14 23.88
C THR A 322 3.89 -14.37 23.84
N GLU A 323 4.34 -13.93 22.66
CA GLU A 323 5.63 -13.27 22.43
C GLU A 323 5.49 -11.74 22.33
N ARG A 324 4.57 -11.14 23.10
CA ARG A 324 4.29 -9.70 23.06
C ARG A 324 5.47 -8.91 23.62
N GLN A 325 5.95 -7.96 22.82
CA GLN A 325 7.05 -7.07 23.18
C GLN A 325 6.51 -5.69 23.57
N ASN A 326 6.69 -5.31 24.83
CA ASN A 326 6.23 -4.03 25.40
C ASN A 326 7.17 -2.86 25.07
N TYR A 327 8.38 -3.17 24.65
CA TYR A 327 9.40 -2.22 24.19
C TYR A 327 10.18 -2.87 23.06
N VAL A 328 10.27 -2.15 21.96
CA VAL A 328 11.17 -2.45 20.83
C VAL A 328 11.77 -1.14 20.34
N PRO A 329 13.04 -1.09 19.96
CA PRO A 329 13.59 0.06 19.25
C PRO A 329 12.90 0.21 17.90
N ILE A 330 12.60 1.46 17.54
CA ILE A 330 12.11 1.83 16.21
C ILE A 330 13.18 2.69 15.56
N ILE A 331 13.48 2.42 14.29
CA ILE A 331 14.32 3.29 13.46
C ILE A 331 13.54 3.53 12.18
N HIS A 332 13.28 4.80 11.85
CA HIS A 332 12.62 5.17 10.61
C HIS A 332 13.57 5.98 9.75
N ARG A 333 13.94 5.45 8.60
CA ARG A 333 14.75 6.11 7.58
C ARG A 333 13.91 6.43 6.37
N ILE A 334 14.18 7.58 5.77
CA ILE A 334 13.60 7.99 4.49
C ILE A 334 14.77 8.18 3.54
N GLU A 335 14.82 7.36 2.51
CA GLU A 335 15.92 7.32 1.56
C GLU A 335 15.47 7.78 0.18
N GLU A 336 16.26 8.62 -0.47
CA GLU A 336 16.03 9.00 -1.87
C GLU A 336 16.76 8.03 -2.79
N VAL A 337 16.01 7.35 -3.66
CA VAL A 337 16.56 6.44 -4.66
C VAL A 337 16.40 7.07 -6.05
N THR A 338 17.48 7.03 -6.83
CA THR A 338 17.51 7.54 -8.21
C THR A 338 17.68 6.36 -9.17
N LEU A 339 16.62 6.08 -9.93
CA LEU A 339 16.54 4.93 -10.84
C LEU A 339 16.66 5.36 -12.29
N PRO A 340 17.35 4.60 -13.17
CA PRO A 340 17.31 4.83 -14.60
C PRO A 340 15.90 4.55 -15.16
N MET A 341 15.37 5.49 -15.93
CA MET A 341 14.11 5.25 -16.64
C MET A 341 14.37 4.41 -17.91
N ARG A 342 13.36 3.68 -18.36
CA ARG A 342 13.39 3.03 -19.67
C ARG A 342 13.51 4.06 -20.77
N ILE A 343 14.47 3.82 -21.65
CA ILE A 343 14.64 4.61 -22.88
C ILE A 343 13.58 4.16 -23.90
N VAL A 344 12.85 5.12 -24.42
CA VAL A 344 11.89 4.90 -25.51
C VAL A 344 12.66 4.77 -26.83
N THR A 345 12.51 3.66 -27.51
CA THR A 345 13.12 3.44 -28.82
C THR A 345 12.38 4.22 -29.92
N ASN A 346 13.06 4.46 -31.06
CA ASN A 346 12.41 5.07 -32.22
C ASN A 346 11.21 4.25 -32.73
N SER A 347 11.30 2.93 -32.68
CA SER A 347 10.22 2.02 -33.08
C SER A 347 8.98 2.17 -32.18
N GLU A 348 9.18 2.23 -30.85
CA GLU A 348 8.08 2.45 -29.87
C GLU A 348 7.46 3.82 -30.06
N TYR A 349 8.26 4.87 -30.29
CA TYR A 349 7.78 6.23 -30.56
C TYR A 349 6.90 6.27 -31.84
N GLU A 350 7.39 5.71 -32.97
CA GLU A 350 6.62 5.71 -34.23
C GLU A 350 5.36 4.85 -34.11
N SER A 351 5.41 3.74 -33.35
CA SER A 351 4.24 2.92 -33.05
C SER A 351 3.17 3.69 -32.28
N SER A 352 3.58 4.41 -31.23
CA SER A 352 2.66 5.24 -30.42
C SER A 352 2.07 6.39 -31.23
N LYS A 353 2.85 7.05 -32.11
CA LYS A 353 2.31 8.08 -33.04
C LYS A 353 1.24 7.51 -33.96
N LYS A 354 1.49 6.35 -34.56
CA LYS A 354 0.52 5.68 -35.42
C LYS A 354 -0.77 5.34 -34.69
N GLU A 355 -0.66 4.88 -33.44
CA GLU A 355 -1.82 4.56 -32.63
C GLU A 355 -2.62 5.81 -32.22
N ILE A 356 -1.94 6.93 -31.88
CA ILE A 356 -2.59 8.23 -31.63
C ILE A 356 -3.39 8.68 -32.85
N LEU A 357 -2.83 8.61 -34.07
CA LEU A 357 -3.55 8.98 -35.28
C LEU A 357 -4.81 8.14 -35.53
N LYS A 358 -4.77 6.84 -35.21
CA LYS A 358 -5.97 5.99 -35.28
C LYS A 358 -7.03 6.41 -34.27
N ILE A 359 -6.63 6.69 -33.03
CA ILE A 359 -7.52 7.14 -31.97
C ILE A 359 -8.15 8.48 -32.35
N GLU A 360 -7.38 9.43 -32.83
CA GLU A 360 -7.87 10.74 -33.29
C GLU A 360 -8.86 10.61 -34.46
N THR A 361 -8.63 9.67 -35.39
CA THR A 361 -9.54 9.39 -36.48
C THR A 361 -10.86 8.82 -35.95
N GLN A 362 -10.78 7.85 -35.05
CA GLN A 362 -11.97 7.29 -34.40
C GLN A 362 -12.77 8.34 -33.62
N LEU A 363 -12.10 9.26 -32.92
CA LEU A 363 -12.77 10.36 -32.19
C LEU A 363 -13.42 11.40 -33.10
N LYS A 364 -12.94 11.57 -34.36
CA LYS A 364 -13.63 12.41 -35.36
C LYS A 364 -14.92 11.77 -35.85
N GLU A 365 -14.96 10.45 -35.97
CA GLU A 365 -16.13 9.69 -36.38
C GLU A 365 -17.14 9.52 -35.23
N ASP A 366 -16.65 9.24 -34.04
CA ASP A 366 -17.45 9.11 -32.80
C ASP A 366 -16.80 9.88 -31.63
N PRO A 367 -17.18 11.16 -31.41
CA PRO A 367 -16.68 11.94 -30.28
C PRO A 367 -16.99 11.35 -28.89
N LYS A 368 -18.02 10.51 -28.76
CA LYS A 368 -18.36 9.87 -27.47
C LYS A 368 -17.37 8.78 -27.08
N ALA A 369 -16.64 8.22 -28.05
CA ALA A 369 -15.59 7.26 -27.79
C ALA A 369 -14.45 7.81 -26.88
N ILE A 370 -14.46 9.12 -26.61
CA ILE A 370 -13.47 9.73 -25.69
C ILE A 370 -13.48 9.10 -24.29
N GLU A 371 -14.64 8.66 -23.78
CA GLU A 371 -14.74 7.96 -22.50
C GLU A 371 -13.93 6.67 -22.45
N GLN A 372 -13.81 6.00 -23.60
CA GLN A 372 -13.06 4.74 -23.75
C GLN A 372 -11.59 4.97 -24.10
N LEU A 373 -11.29 6.05 -24.82
CA LEU A 373 -9.99 6.24 -25.47
C LEU A 373 -9.10 7.29 -24.80
N PHE A 374 -9.66 8.14 -23.92
CA PHE A 374 -8.92 9.27 -23.33
C PHE A 374 -7.63 8.83 -22.63
N ARG A 375 -7.71 7.82 -21.77
CA ARG A 375 -6.54 7.31 -21.03
C ARG A 375 -5.50 6.74 -21.99
N ARG A 376 -5.94 6.00 -23.01
CA ARG A 376 -5.05 5.45 -24.02
C ARG A 376 -4.35 6.55 -24.82
N LEU A 377 -5.08 7.58 -25.23
CA LEU A 377 -4.56 8.70 -25.98
C LEU A 377 -3.52 9.50 -25.17
N ASN A 378 -3.85 9.91 -23.93
CA ASN A 378 -3.09 10.89 -23.17
C ASN A 378 -2.02 10.28 -22.26
N SER A 379 -2.40 9.26 -21.48
CA SER A 379 -1.55 8.72 -20.40
C SER A 379 -0.86 7.40 -20.77
N PHE A 380 -1.15 6.86 -21.93
CA PHE A 380 -0.55 5.63 -22.41
C PHE A 380 0.33 5.92 -23.64
N GLU A 381 -0.26 6.20 -24.80
CA GLU A 381 0.51 6.50 -26.01
C GLU A 381 1.12 7.92 -25.97
N GLY A 382 0.35 8.92 -25.47
CA GLY A 382 0.83 10.29 -25.37
C GLY A 382 2.00 10.48 -24.39
N ASP A 383 2.10 9.65 -23.35
CA ASP A 383 3.23 9.69 -22.43
C ASP A 383 4.52 9.14 -23.08
N VAL A 384 4.43 8.11 -23.90
CA VAL A 384 5.59 7.59 -24.68
C VAL A 384 6.16 8.69 -25.58
N ILE A 385 5.30 9.45 -26.29
CA ILE A 385 5.74 10.57 -27.12
C ILE A 385 6.48 11.62 -26.29
N LYS A 386 5.91 12.06 -25.17
CA LYS A 386 6.52 13.06 -24.29
C LYS A 386 7.87 12.60 -23.75
N ARG A 387 7.98 11.34 -23.35
CA ARG A 387 9.23 10.73 -22.83
C ARG A 387 10.29 10.68 -23.92
N TYR A 388 9.95 10.24 -25.13
CA TYR A 388 10.87 10.21 -26.26
C TYR A 388 11.46 11.59 -26.58
N GLU A 389 10.61 12.63 -26.62
CA GLU A 389 11.09 13.99 -26.86
C GLU A 389 11.98 14.51 -25.73
N LYS A 390 11.62 14.23 -24.47
CA LYS A 390 12.38 14.66 -23.30
C LYS A 390 13.76 14.00 -23.20
N GLN A 391 13.87 12.71 -23.53
CA GLN A 391 15.14 11.96 -23.45
C GLN A 391 16.21 12.40 -24.44
N LYS A 392 15.83 13.13 -25.52
CA LYS A 392 16.78 13.70 -26.49
C LYS A 392 17.77 14.68 -25.85
N ASN A 393 17.38 15.33 -24.77
CA ASN A 393 18.17 16.36 -24.11
C ASN A 393 18.98 15.81 -22.93
N ASN A 394 18.43 14.86 -22.18
CA ASN A 394 19.07 14.28 -20.99
C ASN A 394 18.63 12.84 -20.80
N LEU A 395 19.51 11.99 -20.26
CA LEU A 395 19.14 10.65 -19.83
C LEU A 395 18.05 10.76 -18.76
N PRO A 396 16.91 10.10 -18.96
CA PRO A 396 15.80 10.20 -18.04
C PRO A 396 16.07 9.41 -16.74
N ILE A 397 15.84 10.06 -15.61
CA ILE A 397 15.92 9.45 -14.29
C ILE A 397 14.57 9.56 -13.57
N TYR A 398 14.28 8.58 -12.72
CA TYR A 398 13.13 8.55 -11.84
C TYR A 398 13.63 8.65 -10.40
N LYS A 399 13.27 9.72 -9.70
CA LYS A 399 13.59 9.91 -8.29
C LYS A 399 12.39 9.57 -7.43
N THR A 400 12.60 8.82 -6.39
CA THR A 400 11.56 8.47 -5.42
C THR A 400 12.12 8.38 -4.02
N GLN A 401 11.24 8.59 -3.03
CA GLN A 401 11.54 8.29 -1.64
C GLN A 401 11.00 6.90 -1.30
N ILE A 402 11.78 6.17 -0.53
CA ILE A 402 11.38 4.92 0.10
C ILE A 402 11.48 5.08 1.62
N HIS A 403 10.61 4.41 2.35
CA HIS A 403 10.68 4.33 3.79
C HIS A 403 11.25 2.97 4.19
N VAL A 404 12.21 2.96 5.12
CA VAL A 404 12.74 1.76 5.75
C VAL A 404 12.53 1.90 7.25
N VAL A 405 11.65 1.08 7.80
CA VAL A 405 11.23 1.13 9.21
C VAL A 405 11.60 -0.17 9.90
N LYS A 406 12.58 -0.12 10.78
CA LYS A 406 12.91 -1.23 11.69
C LYS A 406 12.04 -1.16 12.93
N ILE A 407 11.45 -2.27 13.33
CA ILE A 407 10.71 -2.44 14.60
C ILE A 407 11.25 -3.72 15.26
N GLY A 408 12.09 -3.58 16.27
CA GLY A 408 12.80 -4.72 16.86
C GLY A 408 13.62 -5.49 15.83
N ASP A 409 13.30 -6.74 15.58
CA ASP A 409 14.03 -7.62 14.65
C ASP A 409 13.43 -7.69 13.24
N ILE A 410 12.36 -6.94 12.97
CA ILE A 410 11.71 -6.89 11.66
C ILE A 410 11.94 -5.56 10.96
N VAL A 411 11.70 -5.57 9.65
CA VAL A 411 11.75 -4.35 8.82
C VAL A 411 10.54 -4.26 7.90
N ILE A 412 10.08 -3.03 7.70
CA ILE A 412 9.08 -2.66 6.69
C ILE A 412 9.78 -1.75 5.70
N CYS A 413 9.74 -2.09 4.42
CA CYS A 413 10.23 -1.23 3.35
C CYS A 413 9.11 -0.92 2.35
N THR A 414 9.13 0.31 1.79
CA THR A 414 8.11 0.78 0.85
C THR A 414 8.67 1.05 -0.52
N ASN A 415 7.82 0.98 -1.54
CA ASN A 415 8.14 1.47 -2.89
C ASN A 415 6.87 2.00 -3.58
N PRO A 416 6.99 2.88 -4.59
CA PRO A 416 5.83 3.46 -5.26
C PRO A 416 5.24 2.58 -6.37
N PHE A 417 5.93 1.53 -6.80
CA PHE A 417 5.63 0.76 -8.01
C PHE A 417 4.51 -0.28 -7.82
N GLU A 418 3.95 -0.74 -8.93
CA GLU A 418 3.37 -2.07 -9.04
C GLU A 418 4.54 -3.04 -9.30
N LEU A 419 5.24 -3.39 -8.22
CA LEU A 419 6.50 -4.12 -8.23
C LEU A 419 6.25 -5.60 -8.54
N PHE A 420 6.98 -6.18 -9.51
CA PHE A 420 6.87 -7.60 -9.79
C PHE A 420 7.37 -8.45 -8.61
N THR A 421 6.73 -9.57 -8.38
CA THR A 421 6.87 -10.43 -7.19
C THR A 421 8.31 -10.87 -6.94
N GLU A 422 9.07 -11.17 -7.97
CA GLU A 422 10.47 -11.62 -7.84
C GLU A 422 11.37 -10.59 -7.15
N TYR A 423 11.13 -9.30 -7.36
CA TYR A 423 11.87 -8.24 -6.66
C TYR A 423 11.56 -8.22 -5.16
N GLY A 424 10.30 -8.41 -4.78
CA GLY A 424 9.91 -8.53 -3.37
C GLY A 424 10.52 -9.75 -2.70
N ILE A 425 10.51 -10.90 -3.37
CA ILE A 425 11.17 -12.13 -2.90
C ILE A 425 12.68 -11.89 -2.74
N ALA A 426 13.32 -11.20 -3.69
CA ALA A 426 14.75 -10.89 -3.61
C ALA A 426 15.06 -9.96 -2.41
N MET A 427 14.23 -8.95 -2.14
CA MET A 427 14.37 -8.09 -0.95
C MET A 427 14.24 -8.91 0.34
N GLN A 428 13.24 -9.77 0.46
CA GLN A 428 13.03 -10.64 1.61
C GLN A 428 14.21 -11.61 1.83
N ALA A 429 14.64 -12.28 0.75
CA ALA A 429 15.69 -13.29 0.81
C ALA A 429 17.08 -12.74 1.17
N ARG A 430 17.37 -11.48 0.80
CA ARG A 430 18.67 -10.84 0.99
C ARG A 430 18.73 -9.97 2.25
N SER A 431 17.61 -9.71 2.87
CA SER A 431 17.48 -8.96 4.12
C SER A 431 18.08 -9.73 5.30
N LYS A 432 18.78 -9.01 6.21
CA LYS A 432 19.23 -9.56 7.50
C LYS A 432 18.15 -9.54 8.58
N ALA A 433 17.03 -8.85 8.35
CA ALA A 433 15.93 -8.84 9.30
C ALA A 433 15.31 -10.25 9.47
N LEU A 434 14.82 -10.53 10.67
CA LEU A 434 14.08 -11.77 10.93
C LEU A 434 12.88 -11.94 9.99
N GLN A 435 12.19 -10.82 9.70
CA GLN A 435 11.06 -10.78 8.78
C GLN A 435 11.04 -9.43 8.05
N THR A 436 10.79 -9.45 6.74
CA THR A 436 10.79 -8.25 5.89
C THR A 436 9.44 -8.08 5.22
N PHE A 437 8.77 -6.97 5.54
CA PHE A 437 7.51 -6.57 4.92
C PHE A 437 7.81 -5.63 3.77
N VAL A 438 7.45 -6.02 2.56
CA VAL A 438 7.57 -5.17 1.36
C VAL A 438 6.20 -4.57 1.07
N ILE A 439 6.08 -3.25 1.07
CA ILE A 439 4.84 -2.53 0.77
C ILE A 439 5.00 -1.80 -0.55
N GLN A 440 4.22 -2.15 -1.55
CA GLN A 440 4.13 -1.44 -2.82
C GLN A 440 3.06 -0.33 -2.79
N LEU A 441 2.96 0.49 -3.85
CA LEU A 441 1.94 1.53 -4.02
C LEU A 441 1.97 2.61 -2.92
N SER A 442 3.16 2.93 -2.44
CA SER A 442 3.42 3.98 -1.43
C SER A 442 3.89 5.28 -2.09
N GLY A 443 3.36 5.61 -3.26
CA GLY A 443 3.73 6.80 -4.02
C GLY A 443 3.36 6.68 -5.51
N PRO A 444 3.76 7.67 -6.33
CA PRO A 444 3.49 7.66 -7.76
C PRO A 444 4.43 6.70 -8.48
N GLY A 445 3.94 5.55 -8.88
CA GLY A 445 4.69 4.55 -9.64
C GLY A 445 3.87 3.92 -10.75
N THR A 446 4.54 3.16 -11.59
CA THR A 446 3.95 2.32 -12.63
C THR A 446 4.39 0.89 -12.40
N TYR A 447 4.08 -0.03 -13.33
CA TYR A 447 4.66 -1.37 -13.27
C TYR A 447 6.19 -1.31 -13.29
N LEU A 448 6.82 -2.19 -12.52
CA LEU A 448 8.26 -2.41 -12.53
C LEU A 448 8.52 -3.90 -12.85
N PRO A 449 8.66 -4.22 -14.16
CA PRO A 449 8.73 -5.59 -14.64
C PRO A 449 10.15 -6.17 -14.57
N THR A 450 10.23 -7.51 -14.55
CA THR A 450 11.47 -8.24 -14.72
C THR A 450 11.94 -8.25 -16.18
N GLU A 451 13.21 -8.61 -16.41
CA GLU A 451 13.78 -8.73 -17.76
C GLU A 451 13.02 -9.74 -18.63
N LYS A 452 12.66 -10.90 -18.06
CA LYS A 452 11.88 -11.92 -18.80
C LYS A 452 10.51 -11.40 -19.21
N ALA A 453 9.85 -10.61 -18.35
CA ALA A 453 8.56 -10.03 -18.67
C ALA A 453 8.66 -8.98 -19.79
N VAL A 454 9.71 -8.16 -19.80
CA VAL A 454 9.99 -7.21 -20.88
C VAL A 454 10.23 -7.96 -22.19
N LYS A 455 10.99 -9.05 -22.19
CA LYS A 455 11.21 -9.90 -23.37
C LYS A 455 9.93 -10.56 -23.88
N GLY A 456 9.07 -11.03 -22.98
CA GLY A 456 7.78 -11.63 -23.31
C GLY A 456 6.73 -10.62 -23.80
N GLY A 457 6.89 -9.33 -23.45
CA GLY A 457 6.02 -8.25 -23.88
C GLY A 457 4.66 -8.19 -23.17
N HIS A 458 3.68 -7.55 -23.81
CA HIS A 458 2.32 -7.34 -23.34
C HIS A 458 2.19 -6.36 -22.17
N TYR A 459 0.94 -5.98 -21.83
CA TYR A 459 0.62 -5.03 -20.74
C TYR A 459 1.33 -5.44 -19.43
N SER A 460 1.66 -4.46 -18.59
CA SER A 460 2.51 -4.51 -17.41
C SER A 460 4.03 -4.62 -17.67
N ALA A 461 4.47 -4.89 -18.91
CA ALA A 461 5.89 -5.00 -19.27
C ALA A 461 6.32 -4.18 -20.50
N ILE A 462 5.37 -3.57 -21.22
CA ILE A 462 5.64 -2.70 -22.39
C ILE A 462 5.96 -1.26 -21.97
N ILE A 463 6.52 -0.50 -22.91
CA ILE A 463 6.99 0.87 -22.66
C ILE A 463 5.90 1.81 -22.16
N GLN A 464 4.65 1.63 -22.62
CA GLN A 464 3.50 2.44 -22.21
C GLN A 464 3.09 2.26 -20.75
N SER A 465 3.35 1.08 -20.17
CA SER A 465 2.94 0.76 -18.79
C SER A 465 4.09 0.85 -17.78
N THR A 466 5.32 1.18 -18.23
CA THR A 466 6.52 1.13 -17.39
C THR A 466 7.37 2.39 -17.54
N LEU A 467 7.65 3.08 -16.46
CA LEU A 467 8.62 4.21 -16.42
C LEU A 467 10.04 3.70 -16.19
N VAL A 468 10.22 2.80 -15.26
CA VAL A 468 11.49 2.18 -14.88
C VAL A 468 11.53 0.77 -15.42
N GLY A 469 12.68 0.35 -15.91
CA GLY A 469 12.91 -0.99 -16.47
C GLY A 469 13.60 -1.94 -15.50
N PRO A 470 13.97 -3.14 -15.96
CA PRO A 470 14.61 -4.17 -15.13
C PRO A 470 15.89 -3.72 -14.44
N ASP A 471 16.73 -2.92 -15.10
CA ASP A 471 17.96 -2.38 -14.51
C ASP A 471 17.66 -1.51 -13.29
N GLY A 472 16.63 -0.65 -13.40
CA GLY A 472 16.17 0.14 -12.26
C GLY A 472 15.48 -0.70 -11.19
N GLY A 473 14.82 -1.81 -11.58
CA GLY A 473 14.24 -2.78 -10.64
C GLY A 473 15.32 -3.48 -9.81
N GLN A 474 16.40 -3.92 -10.45
CA GLN A 474 17.54 -4.50 -9.75
C GLN A 474 18.21 -3.49 -8.81
N LEU A 475 18.42 -2.25 -9.28
CA LEU A 475 18.97 -1.18 -8.45
C LEU A 475 18.09 -0.86 -7.25
N LEU A 476 16.77 -0.81 -7.42
CA LEU A 476 15.82 -0.61 -6.31
C LEU A 476 15.96 -1.72 -5.25
N VAL A 477 16.11 -2.98 -5.67
CA VAL A 477 16.34 -4.11 -4.75
C VAL A 477 17.66 -3.93 -4.01
N ASP A 478 18.74 -3.64 -4.72
CA ASP A 478 20.08 -3.53 -4.16
C ASP A 478 20.14 -2.42 -3.11
N GLU A 479 19.71 -1.20 -3.46
CA GLU A 479 19.65 -0.04 -2.55
C GLU A 479 18.74 -0.32 -1.33
N THR A 480 17.55 -0.89 -1.55
CA THR A 480 16.63 -1.20 -0.45
C THR A 480 17.24 -2.21 0.52
N VAL A 481 17.87 -3.27 0.00
CA VAL A 481 18.53 -4.30 0.82
C VAL A 481 19.71 -3.73 1.57
N ASP A 482 20.51 -2.85 0.95
CA ASP A 482 21.63 -2.20 1.61
C ASP A 482 21.15 -1.31 2.77
N PHE A 483 20.14 -0.46 2.55
CA PHE A 483 19.54 0.35 3.63
C PHE A 483 18.96 -0.51 4.77
N ILE A 484 18.32 -1.65 4.45
CA ILE A 484 17.86 -2.59 5.46
C ILE A 484 19.05 -3.15 6.25
N ASN A 485 20.06 -3.67 5.56
CA ASN A 485 21.16 -4.40 6.18
C ASN A 485 22.10 -3.52 7.00
N GLU A 486 22.11 -2.20 6.78
CA GLU A 486 22.78 -1.21 7.63
C GLU A 486 22.11 -1.05 9.00
N LEU A 487 20.86 -1.49 9.16
CA LEU A 487 20.13 -1.42 10.43
C LEU A 487 20.34 -2.67 11.31
N PHE A 488 20.96 -3.73 10.78
CA PHE A 488 21.26 -5.00 11.43
C PHE A 488 22.73 -5.35 11.41
#